data_4f53f92f14a0d2107349f669638bfe29
#
_entry.id   4f53f92f14a0d2107349f669638bfe29
#
_cell.length_a   1.000
_cell.length_b   1.000
_cell.length_c   1.000
_cell.angle_alpha   90.00
_cell.angle_beta   90.00
_cell.angle_gamma   90.00
#
_symmetry.space_group_name_H-M   'P 1'
#
loop_
_entity.id
_entity.type
_entity.pdbx_description
1 polymer ?
#
loop_
_entity_poly.entity_id
_entity_poly.type
_entity_poly.pdbx_seq_one_letter_code
_entity_poly.pdbx_strand_id
1 'polypeptide(L)'
;FDTELAARLLGMERVGLGAVVEDTLALRLAKEHSAADWSKRPLPESWLVYAALDVEVLVQVRDVLAQRLEEAGKADWAAQEFAHERTREHGPTRSSSWRGLHGLGALRTVRQLAAAREMWTRRDELASEADLSPHRVIKDRDIVAAAKEAPRGREAFDRALPSKMRHKDR
;
A
#
# COMPACT_ATOMS: atom_id res chain seq x y z
N PHE A 1 -7.04 -1.75 -20.36
CA PHE A 1 -6.33 -3.03 -20.56
C PHE A 1 -5.44 -3.28 -19.35
N ASP A 2 -5.56 -4.46 -18.73
CA ASP A 2 -4.76 -4.87 -17.59
C ASP A 2 -3.76 -5.96 -18.02
N THR A 3 -2.48 -5.68 -17.91
CA THR A 3 -1.42 -6.59 -18.37
C THR A 3 -1.25 -7.82 -17.48
N GLU A 4 -1.55 -7.70 -16.17
CA GLU A 4 -1.51 -8.82 -15.24
C GLU A 4 -2.67 -9.78 -15.49
N LEU A 5 -3.91 -9.27 -15.64
CA LEU A 5 -5.07 -10.10 -15.98
C LEU A 5 -4.90 -10.78 -17.33
N ALA A 6 -4.40 -10.07 -18.34
CA ALA A 6 -4.09 -10.66 -19.65
C ALA A 6 -3.10 -11.81 -19.53
N ALA A 7 -2.00 -11.62 -18.80
CA ALA A 7 -1.00 -12.65 -18.57
C ALA A 7 -1.57 -13.87 -17.83
N ARG A 8 -2.44 -13.66 -16.83
CA ARG A 8 -3.15 -14.75 -16.12
C ARG A 8 -4.07 -15.54 -17.04
N LEU A 9 -4.86 -14.86 -17.87
CA LEU A 9 -5.73 -15.52 -18.86
C LEU A 9 -4.94 -16.33 -19.88
N LEU A 10 -3.75 -15.88 -20.26
CA LEU A 10 -2.83 -16.60 -21.13
C LEU A 10 -2.10 -17.76 -20.44
N GLY A 11 -2.24 -17.91 -19.12
CA GLY A 11 -1.60 -18.99 -18.36
C GLY A 11 -0.11 -18.78 -18.14
N MET A 12 0.37 -17.55 -18.17
CA MET A 12 1.79 -17.24 -17.90
C MET A 12 2.15 -17.56 -16.45
N GLU A 13 3.29 -18.21 -16.21
CA GLU A 13 3.75 -18.56 -14.85
C GLU A 13 4.05 -17.33 -14.00
N ARG A 14 4.61 -16.29 -14.61
CA ARG A 14 4.99 -15.04 -13.95
C ARG A 14 4.23 -13.88 -14.61
N VAL A 15 3.39 -13.21 -13.83
CA VAL A 15 2.46 -12.18 -14.32
C VAL A 15 2.83 -10.75 -13.95
N GLY A 16 3.86 -10.55 -13.11
CA GLY A 16 4.36 -9.22 -12.76
C GLY A 16 4.99 -8.52 -13.97
N LEU A 17 4.85 -7.19 -14.06
CA LEU A 17 5.23 -6.38 -15.21
C LEU A 17 6.62 -6.74 -15.77
N GLY A 18 7.66 -6.81 -14.94
CA GLY A 18 9.00 -7.12 -15.40
C GLY A 18 9.13 -8.48 -16.09
N ALA A 19 8.38 -9.50 -15.61
CA ALA A 19 8.37 -10.83 -16.23
C ALA A 19 7.56 -10.83 -17.54
N VAL A 20 6.46 -10.11 -17.58
CA VAL A 20 5.65 -9.95 -18.79
C VAL A 20 6.42 -9.21 -19.87
N VAL A 21 7.15 -8.14 -19.53
CA VAL A 21 8.03 -7.40 -20.46
C VAL A 21 9.15 -8.31 -20.99
N GLU A 22 9.78 -9.11 -20.10
CA GLU A 22 10.82 -10.06 -20.51
C GLU A 22 10.29 -11.10 -21.51
N ASP A 23 9.08 -11.63 -21.26
CA ASP A 23 8.44 -12.64 -22.11
C ASP A 23 7.93 -12.07 -23.46
N THR A 24 7.36 -10.86 -23.44
CA THR A 24 6.73 -10.28 -24.62
C THR A 24 7.68 -9.51 -25.51
N LEU A 25 8.66 -8.81 -24.94
CA LEU A 25 9.57 -7.90 -25.65
C LEU A 25 11.03 -8.32 -25.56
N ALA A 26 11.38 -9.37 -24.83
CA ALA A 26 12.75 -9.79 -24.53
C ALA A 26 13.59 -8.67 -23.86
N LEU A 27 12.95 -7.72 -23.18
CA LEU A 27 13.57 -6.61 -22.46
C LEU A 27 13.58 -6.91 -20.96
N ARG A 28 14.58 -6.38 -20.24
CA ARG A 28 14.64 -6.44 -18.79
C ARG A 28 14.46 -5.07 -18.18
N LEU A 29 13.41 -4.90 -17.39
CA LEU A 29 13.22 -3.68 -16.60
C LEU A 29 14.19 -3.66 -15.40
N ALA A 30 14.76 -2.51 -15.12
CA ALA A 30 15.56 -2.28 -13.93
C ALA A 30 14.69 -2.39 -12.66
N LYS A 31 15.22 -2.98 -11.58
CA LYS A 31 14.50 -3.13 -10.30
C LYS A 31 15.03 -2.20 -9.21
N GLU A 32 15.70 -1.13 -9.58
CA GLU A 32 16.55 -0.35 -8.66
C GLU A 32 15.78 0.44 -7.61
N HIS A 33 14.55 0.90 -7.90
CA HIS A 33 13.83 1.84 -7.04
C HIS A 33 12.45 1.36 -6.55
N SER A 34 12.10 0.09 -6.73
CA SER A 34 10.78 -0.46 -6.35
C SER A 34 10.49 -0.36 -4.85
N ALA A 35 11.51 -0.36 -3.98
CA ALA A 35 11.38 -0.24 -2.52
C ALA A 35 11.75 1.16 -2.00
N ALA A 36 11.93 2.14 -2.88
CA ALA A 36 12.31 3.50 -2.49
C ALA A 36 11.14 4.25 -1.83
N ASP A 37 11.46 5.25 -1.01
CA ASP A 37 10.45 6.11 -0.37
C ASP A 37 9.96 7.18 -1.36
N TRP A 38 8.99 6.84 -2.18
CA TRP A 38 8.40 7.71 -3.21
C TRP A 38 7.63 8.92 -2.66
N SER A 39 7.50 9.07 -1.34
CA SER A 39 6.92 10.26 -0.71
C SER A 39 7.89 11.45 -0.64
N LYS A 40 9.17 11.23 -0.90
CA LYS A 40 10.18 12.31 -0.90
C LYS A 40 9.91 13.33 -1.98
N ARG A 41 10.21 14.60 -1.67
CA ARG A 41 10.16 15.73 -2.61
C ARG A 41 11.41 16.62 -2.43
N PRO A 42 12.04 17.06 -3.52
CA PRO A 42 11.82 16.62 -4.91
C PRO A 42 12.25 15.17 -5.12
N LEU A 43 11.68 14.50 -6.14
CA LEU A 43 12.13 13.16 -6.52
C LEU A 43 13.50 13.24 -7.19
N PRO A 44 14.43 12.31 -6.88
CA PRO A 44 15.71 12.21 -7.58
C PRO A 44 15.50 11.91 -9.07
N GLU A 45 16.36 12.46 -9.94
CA GLU A 45 16.28 12.27 -11.39
C GLU A 45 16.30 10.78 -11.78
N SER A 46 17.13 9.96 -11.14
CA SER A 46 17.18 8.52 -11.39
C SER A 46 15.83 7.81 -11.15
N TRP A 47 15.02 8.31 -10.21
CA TRP A 47 13.69 7.74 -9.95
C TRP A 47 12.68 8.15 -11.02
N LEU A 48 12.80 9.37 -11.53
CA LEU A 48 11.97 9.83 -12.66
C LEU A 48 12.26 9.03 -13.92
N VAL A 49 13.54 8.78 -14.21
CA VAL A 49 13.97 7.92 -15.32
C VAL A 49 13.42 6.49 -15.12
N TYR A 50 13.56 5.93 -13.92
CA TYR A 50 13.01 4.61 -13.62
C TYR A 50 11.49 4.54 -13.86
N ALA A 51 10.74 5.53 -13.35
CA ALA A 51 9.28 5.58 -13.55
C ALA A 51 8.90 5.75 -15.03
N ALA A 52 9.67 6.52 -15.80
CA ALA A 52 9.45 6.67 -17.24
C ALA A 52 9.67 5.35 -18.00
N LEU A 53 10.73 4.62 -17.68
CA LEU A 53 11.01 3.31 -18.31
C LEU A 53 9.92 2.27 -18.01
N ASP A 54 9.31 2.30 -16.82
CA ASP A 54 8.21 1.39 -16.47
C ASP A 54 6.96 1.61 -17.34
N VAL A 55 6.72 2.82 -17.87
CA VAL A 55 5.56 3.12 -18.71
C VAL A 55 5.85 3.13 -20.21
N GLU A 56 7.11 3.34 -20.62
CA GLU A 56 7.51 3.45 -22.02
C GLU A 56 7.15 2.21 -22.84
N VAL A 57 7.27 1.03 -22.23
CA VAL A 57 7.04 -0.26 -22.90
C VAL A 57 5.58 -0.74 -22.85
N LEU A 58 4.69 -0.07 -22.09
CA LEU A 58 3.35 -0.60 -21.80
C LEU A 58 2.48 -0.75 -23.04
N VAL A 59 2.58 0.15 -24.00
CA VAL A 59 1.80 0.07 -25.26
C VAL A 59 2.22 -1.16 -26.08
N GLN A 60 3.51 -1.39 -26.20
CA GLN A 60 4.04 -2.54 -26.94
C GLN A 60 3.66 -3.87 -26.24
N VAL A 61 3.78 -3.94 -24.91
CA VAL A 61 3.33 -5.09 -24.12
C VAL A 61 1.84 -5.36 -24.34
N ARG A 62 1.02 -4.31 -24.29
CA ARG A 62 -0.42 -4.40 -24.53
C ARG A 62 -0.71 -5.00 -25.91
N ASP A 63 -0.04 -4.54 -26.95
CA ASP A 63 -0.27 -4.99 -28.32
C ASP A 63 0.06 -6.47 -28.49
N VAL A 64 1.20 -6.92 -27.95
CA VAL A 64 1.59 -8.33 -27.98
C VAL A 64 0.60 -9.22 -27.18
N LEU A 65 0.21 -8.78 -25.97
CA LEU A 65 -0.75 -9.54 -25.17
C LEU A 65 -2.14 -9.59 -25.82
N ALA A 66 -2.62 -8.50 -26.44
CA ALA A 66 -3.88 -8.47 -27.15
C ALA A 66 -3.89 -9.46 -28.31
N GLN A 67 -2.83 -9.49 -29.12
CA GLN A 67 -2.69 -10.45 -30.20
C GLN A 67 -2.70 -11.90 -29.67
N ARG A 68 -1.94 -12.20 -28.61
CA ARG A 68 -1.92 -13.55 -28.00
C ARG A 68 -3.29 -13.96 -27.46
N LEU A 69 -4.08 -13.01 -26.91
CA LEU A 69 -5.44 -13.27 -26.42
C LEU A 69 -6.38 -13.60 -27.58
N GLU A 70 -6.28 -12.92 -28.73
CA GLU A 70 -7.04 -13.24 -29.92
C GLU A 70 -6.69 -14.63 -30.47
N GLU A 71 -5.41 -14.92 -30.61
CA GLU A 71 -4.91 -16.22 -31.07
C GLU A 71 -5.37 -17.37 -30.16
N ALA A 72 -5.48 -17.13 -28.83
CA ALA A 72 -5.98 -18.08 -27.86
C ALA A 72 -7.52 -18.13 -27.78
N GLY A 73 -8.27 -17.32 -28.54
CA GLY A 73 -9.73 -17.22 -28.48
C GLY A 73 -10.25 -16.66 -27.14
N LYS A 74 -9.45 -15.84 -26.43
CA LYS A 74 -9.77 -15.31 -25.11
C LYS A 74 -9.96 -13.79 -25.06
N ALA A 75 -9.97 -13.13 -26.21
CA ALA A 75 -10.10 -11.66 -26.31
C ALA A 75 -11.40 -11.16 -25.65
N ASP A 76 -12.53 -11.82 -25.89
CA ASP A 76 -13.82 -11.45 -25.31
C ASP A 76 -13.83 -11.61 -23.78
N TRP A 77 -13.22 -12.68 -23.26
CA TRP A 77 -13.10 -12.88 -21.82
C TRP A 77 -12.25 -11.78 -21.18
N ALA A 78 -11.12 -11.47 -21.81
CA ALA A 78 -10.25 -10.39 -21.34
C ALA A 78 -10.98 -9.03 -21.35
N ALA A 79 -11.73 -8.73 -22.41
CA ALA A 79 -12.51 -7.50 -22.50
C ALA A 79 -13.56 -7.39 -21.37
N GLN A 80 -14.23 -8.48 -21.03
CA GLN A 80 -15.20 -8.54 -19.92
C GLN A 80 -14.52 -8.31 -18.56
N GLU A 81 -13.39 -8.97 -18.30
CA GLU A 81 -12.62 -8.78 -17.05
C GLU A 81 -12.09 -7.35 -16.93
N PHE A 82 -11.55 -6.77 -17.99
CA PHE A 82 -11.07 -5.37 -17.99
C PHE A 82 -12.22 -4.39 -17.75
N ALA A 83 -13.41 -4.64 -18.33
CA ALA A 83 -14.58 -3.83 -18.08
C ALA A 83 -15.06 -3.96 -16.64
N HIS A 84 -15.06 -5.18 -16.08
CA HIS A 84 -15.40 -5.43 -14.69
C HIS A 84 -14.48 -4.67 -13.75
N GLU A 85 -13.15 -4.80 -13.89
CA GLU A 85 -12.20 -4.08 -13.03
C GLU A 85 -12.32 -2.56 -13.13
N ARG A 86 -12.61 -2.03 -14.32
CA ARG A 86 -12.83 -0.58 -14.53
C ARG A 86 -14.09 -0.07 -13.84
N THR A 87 -15.16 -0.87 -13.83
CA THR A 87 -16.46 -0.47 -13.29
C THR A 87 -16.70 -0.95 -11.87
N ARG A 88 -15.84 -1.82 -11.38
CA ARG A 88 -15.90 -2.35 -10.03
C ARG A 88 -15.85 -1.19 -9.04
N GLU A 89 -16.95 -1.00 -8.31
CA GLU A 89 -16.91 -0.14 -7.15
C GLU A 89 -15.90 -0.72 -6.16
N HIS A 90 -14.78 -0.07 -6.04
CA HIS A 90 -13.92 -0.30 -4.91
C HIS A 90 -14.74 0.11 -3.70
N GLY A 91 -15.37 -0.88 -3.06
CA GLY A 91 -16.08 -0.64 -1.79
C GLY A 91 -15.16 0.17 -0.88
N PRO A 92 -15.71 0.89 0.10
CA PRO A 92 -14.89 1.75 0.93
C PRO A 92 -13.66 0.97 1.31
N THR A 93 -12.49 1.49 0.93
CA THR A 93 -11.18 0.96 1.35
C THR A 93 -11.41 0.55 2.78
N ARG A 94 -11.27 -0.73 3.11
CA ARG A 94 -11.57 -1.23 4.48
C ARG A 94 -11.07 -0.14 5.38
N SER A 95 -12.00 0.67 5.92
CA SER A 95 -11.61 1.78 6.77
C SER A 95 -10.73 1.11 7.79
N SER A 96 -9.46 1.47 7.80
CA SER A 96 -8.53 0.84 8.71
C SER A 96 -9.13 1.10 10.09
N SER A 97 -9.93 0.16 10.55
CA SER A 97 -10.62 0.28 11.82
C SER A 97 -9.57 0.07 12.89
N TRP A 98 -9.59 0.87 13.94
CA TRP A 98 -8.76 0.64 15.13
C TRP A 98 -8.84 -0.84 15.62
N ARG A 99 -9.92 -1.55 15.26
CA ARG A 99 -10.07 -2.99 15.53
C ARG A 99 -9.10 -3.88 14.77
N GLY A 100 -8.47 -3.35 13.71
CA GLY A 100 -7.39 -4.00 12.98
C GLY A 100 -5.99 -3.77 13.55
N LEU A 101 -5.86 -3.03 14.67
CA LEU A 101 -4.57 -2.81 15.33
C LEU A 101 -3.88 -4.14 15.65
N HIS A 102 -2.66 -4.30 15.15
CA HIS A 102 -1.87 -5.47 15.46
C HIS A 102 -1.57 -5.56 16.96
N GLY A 103 -1.91 -6.70 17.58
CA GLY A 103 -1.76 -6.91 19.01
C GLY A 103 -2.92 -6.42 19.89
N LEU A 104 -4.03 -5.94 19.32
CA LEU A 104 -5.21 -5.47 20.05
C LEU A 104 -5.73 -6.51 21.04
N GLY A 105 -5.61 -7.81 20.73
CA GLY A 105 -6.01 -8.91 21.62
C GLY A 105 -5.28 -8.96 22.98
N ALA A 106 -4.20 -8.20 23.17
CA ALA A 106 -3.51 -8.07 24.45
C ALA A 106 -4.23 -7.11 25.43
N LEU A 107 -5.19 -6.30 24.93
CA LEU A 107 -5.99 -5.37 25.73
C LEU A 107 -7.23 -6.09 26.26
N ARG A 108 -7.47 -6.03 27.56
CA ARG A 108 -8.49 -6.83 28.25
C ARG A 108 -9.64 -6.00 28.81
N THR A 109 -9.45 -4.70 28.98
CA THR A 109 -10.46 -3.84 29.62
C THR A 109 -11.04 -2.84 28.61
N VAL A 110 -12.28 -2.43 28.84
CA VAL A 110 -12.98 -1.40 28.04
C VAL A 110 -12.14 -0.11 27.99
N ARG A 111 -11.50 0.26 29.11
CA ARG A 111 -10.64 1.45 29.20
C ARG A 111 -9.41 1.36 28.26
N GLN A 112 -8.74 0.20 28.25
CA GLN A 112 -7.59 -0.04 27.36
C GLN A 112 -8.03 0.04 25.89
N LEU A 113 -9.16 -0.58 25.56
CA LEU A 113 -9.71 -0.54 24.21
C LEU A 113 -10.10 0.88 23.77
N ALA A 114 -10.73 1.66 24.68
CA ALA A 114 -11.06 3.06 24.42
C ALA A 114 -9.78 3.90 24.20
N ALA A 115 -8.75 3.72 25.04
CA ALA A 115 -7.47 4.40 24.87
C ALA A 115 -6.80 4.06 23.52
N ALA A 116 -6.81 2.78 23.13
CA ALA A 116 -6.27 2.36 21.83
C ALA A 116 -7.03 2.97 20.67
N ARG A 117 -8.38 3.04 20.74
CA ARG A 117 -9.22 3.67 19.72
C ARG A 117 -8.90 5.15 19.59
N GLU A 118 -8.86 5.90 20.69
CA GLU A 118 -8.57 7.34 20.65
C GLU A 118 -7.16 7.64 20.10
N MET A 119 -6.15 6.89 20.53
CA MET A 119 -4.78 7.03 20.00
C MET A 119 -4.70 6.69 18.52
N TRP A 120 -5.42 5.66 18.06
CA TRP A 120 -5.49 5.28 16.67
C TRP A 120 -6.16 6.40 15.84
N THR A 121 -7.32 6.92 16.29
CA THR A 121 -8.03 8.00 15.61
C THR A 121 -7.14 9.24 15.50
N ARG A 122 -6.53 9.66 16.62
CA ARG A 122 -5.65 10.84 16.62
C ARG A 122 -4.41 10.67 15.77
N ARG A 123 -3.84 9.45 15.71
CA ARG A 123 -2.76 9.12 14.80
C ARG A 123 -3.15 9.36 13.34
N ASP A 124 -4.32 8.85 12.94
CA ASP A 124 -4.77 8.95 11.56
C ASP A 124 -5.07 10.41 11.16
N GLU A 125 -5.64 11.22 12.07
CA GLU A 125 -5.81 12.66 11.88
C GLU A 125 -4.44 13.35 11.66
N LEU A 126 -3.50 13.17 12.58
CA LEU A 126 -2.16 13.77 12.49
C LEU A 126 -1.40 13.31 11.24
N ALA A 127 -1.55 12.05 10.84
CA ALA A 127 -0.95 11.51 9.64
C ALA A 127 -1.53 12.18 8.38
N SER A 128 -2.85 12.37 8.34
CA SER A 128 -3.54 13.05 7.25
C SER A 128 -3.15 14.55 7.18
N GLU A 129 -3.11 15.24 8.31
CA GLU A 129 -2.70 16.66 8.39
C GLU A 129 -1.25 16.86 7.89
N ALA A 130 -0.37 15.89 8.19
CA ALA A 130 1.06 15.96 7.85
C ALA A 130 1.41 15.29 6.50
N ASP A 131 0.43 14.74 5.77
CA ASP A 131 0.63 13.92 4.56
C ASP A 131 1.66 12.80 4.78
N LEU A 132 1.50 12.05 5.88
CA LEU A 132 2.40 10.97 6.27
C LEU A 132 1.64 9.65 6.40
N SER A 133 2.36 8.53 6.19
CA SER A 133 1.82 7.22 6.57
C SER A 133 1.57 7.16 8.09
N PRO A 134 0.42 6.65 8.58
CA PRO A 134 0.11 6.56 10.02
C PRO A 134 1.22 5.88 10.84
N HIS A 135 1.90 4.88 10.31
CA HIS A 135 3.01 4.21 10.99
C HIS A 135 4.26 5.08 11.19
N ARG A 136 4.37 6.20 10.45
CA ARG A 136 5.46 7.18 10.66
C ARG A 136 5.16 8.11 11.83
N VAL A 137 3.88 8.29 12.18
CA VAL A 137 3.46 9.03 13.37
C VAL A 137 3.67 8.18 14.61
N ILE A 138 3.03 7.01 14.70
CA ILE A 138 3.20 6.02 15.78
C ILE A 138 2.86 4.62 15.27
N LYS A 139 3.63 3.62 15.66
CA LYS A 139 3.42 2.23 15.26
C LYS A 139 2.28 1.59 16.06
N ASP A 140 1.57 0.63 15.48
CA ASP A 140 0.50 -0.12 16.15
C ASP A 140 0.93 -0.71 17.49
N ARG A 141 2.13 -1.32 17.54
CA ARG A 141 2.67 -1.90 18.77
C ARG A 141 2.85 -0.88 19.90
N ASP A 142 3.16 0.37 19.56
CA ASP A 142 3.41 1.43 20.52
C ASP A 142 2.07 1.99 21.06
N ILE A 143 1.03 2.04 20.20
CA ILE A 143 -0.35 2.33 20.61
C ILE A 143 -0.83 1.26 21.59
N VAL A 144 -0.68 -0.02 21.25
CA VAL A 144 -1.12 -1.14 22.10
C VAL A 144 -0.38 -1.15 23.41
N ALA A 145 0.94 -0.92 23.42
CA ALA A 145 1.75 -0.84 24.62
C ALA A 145 1.29 0.30 25.55
N ALA A 146 1.11 1.51 25.01
CA ALA A 146 0.63 2.65 25.77
C ALA A 146 -0.80 2.45 26.31
N ALA A 147 -1.69 1.87 25.49
CA ALA A 147 -3.07 1.57 25.89
C ALA A 147 -3.13 0.52 27.03
N LYS A 148 -2.19 -0.44 27.02
CA LYS A 148 -2.11 -1.49 28.06
C LYS A 148 -1.84 -0.89 29.45
N GLU A 149 -1.03 0.16 29.53
CA GLU A 149 -0.75 0.88 30.77
C GLU A 149 -1.97 1.65 31.29
N ALA A 150 -3.01 1.84 30.46
CA ALA A 150 -4.24 2.56 30.79
C ALA A 150 -3.98 3.90 31.52
N PRO A 151 -3.12 4.79 30.96
CA PRO A 151 -2.61 5.97 31.64
C PRO A 151 -3.74 6.90 32.11
N ARG A 152 -3.54 7.52 33.29
CA ARG A 152 -4.46 8.53 33.82
C ARG A 152 -3.73 9.87 33.87
N GLY A 153 -4.20 10.80 33.07
CA GLY A 153 -3.62 12.15 32.96
C GLY A 153 -2.41 12.21 32.03
N ARG A 154 -2.01 13.45 31.73
CA ARG A 154 -0.97 13.77 30.72
C ARG A 154 0.38 13.14 31.06
N GLU A 155 0.85 13.30 32.28
CA GLU A 155 2.17 12.77 32.69
C GLU A 155 2.26 11.24 32.57
N ALA A 156 1.20 10.53 32.96
CA ALA A 156 1.15 9.07 32.82
C ALA A 156 1.13 8.65 31.35
N PHE A 157 0.41 9.40 30.51
CA PHE A 157 0.37 9.18 29.06
C PHE A 157 1.75 9.40 28.42
N ASP A 158 2.41 10.51 28.74
CA ASP A 158 3.75 10.83 28.23
C ASP A 158 4.76 9.75 28.62
N ARG A 159 4.66 9.19 29.84
CA ARG A 159 5.51 8.06 30.26
C ARG A 159 5.22 6.76 29.51
N ALA A 160 3.97 6.52 29.11
CA ALA A 160 3.57 5.33 28.37
C ALA A 160 4.01 5.36 26.91
N LEU A 161 4.29 6.55 26.36
CA LEU A 161 4.79 6.70 24.97
C LEU A 161 6.28 6.35 24.86
N PRO A 162 6.74 5.85 23.69
CA PRO A 162 8.15 5.64 23.41
C PRO A 162 8.99 6.89 23.64
N SER A 163 10.19 6.75 24.18
CA SER A 163 11.09 7.87 24.53
C SER A 163 11.35 8.85 23.38
N LYS A 164 11.39 8.35 22.13
CA LYS A 164 11.57 9.20 20.94
C LYS A 164 10.36 10.13 20.66
N MET A 165 9.20 9.90 21.26
CA MET A 165 7.99 10.71 21.08
C MET A 165 7.79 11.73 22.20
N ARG A 166 8.46 11.55 23.35
CA ARG A 166 8.34 12.41 24.53
C ARG A 166 8.92 13.82 24.35
N HIS A 167 9.66 14.09 23.27
CA HIS A 167 10.43 15.31 23.07
C HIS A 167 10.05 16.13 21.82
N LYS A 168 8.89 15.88 21.21
CA LYS A 168 8.47 16.61 20.01
C LYS A 168 7.64 17.87 20.24
N ASP A 169 7.35 18.23 21.49
CA ASP A 169 6.64 19.45 21.87
C ASP A 169 7.57 20.41 22.67
N ARG A 170 8.65 20.90 22.04
CA ARG A 170 9.34 22.11 22.47
C ARG A 170 9.58 23.02 21.30
#